data_a7c5c8dab70ec106babb8fa7880b347d
#
_entry.id   a7c5c8dab70ec106babb8fa7880b347d
#
_cell.length_a   1.000
_cell.length_b   1.000
_cell.length_c   1.000
_cell.angle_alpha   90.00
_cell.angle_beta   90.00
_cell.angle_gamma   90.00
#
_symmetry.space_group_name_H-M   'P 1'
#
loop_
_entity.id
_entity.type
_entity.pdbx_description
1 polymer ?
#
loop_
_entity_poly.entity_id
_entity_poly.type
_entity_poly.pdbx_seq_one_letter_code
_entity_poly.pdbx_strand_id
1 'polypeptide(L)'
;MEKVIKKIVEYIKGYGDRMIIGISGHGASGKTTLANNIMKSLEKDNLNLINTDPYIIGSHLRKYTKIQYDYRGENHQYKMTACHPAAHNTYPLERDIAMWKEGLDLYTIGTPYTESKLIAAKKKILLVEGMTVAFTDPDLYDLKIYLYTDGTTELTRRSVRDVSERGTDINYLRKSHEERRIQYEIYMHPKRENFDIVIKNSNEGYMIERSCF
;
A
#
# COMPACT_ATOMS: atom_id res chain seq x y z
N MET A 1 -9.40 5.84 15.04
CA MET A 1 -8.07 5.43 14.54
C MET A 1 -7.01 5.35 15.64
N GLU A 2 -6.94 6.28 16.60
CA GLU A 2 -5.94 6.27 17.69
C GLU A 2 -5.89 4.97 18.50
N LYS A 3 -7.06 4.44 18.90
CA LYS A 3 -7.13 3.16 19.64
C LYS A 3 -6.55 1.98 18.84
N VAL A 4 -6.73 1.98 17.52
CA VAL A 4 -6.17 0.94 16.62
C VAL A 4 -4.66 1.07 16.55
N ILE A 5 -4.18 2.30 16.34
CA ILE A 5 -2.73 2.59 16.29
C ILE A 5 -2.06 2.17 17.58
N LYS A 6 -2.68 2.49 18.74
CA LYS A 6 -2.17 2.10 20.06
C LYS A 6 -2.00 0.58 20.16
N LYS A 7 -3.03 -0.19 19.79
CA LYS A 7 -2.96 -1.68 19.80
C LYS A 7 -1.89 -2.22 18.86
N ILE A 8 -1.78 -1.68 17.65
CA ILE A 8 -0.72 -2.06 16.70
C ILE A 8 0.66 -1.79 17.30
N VAL A 9 0.86 -0.61 17.89
CA VAL A 9 2.14 -0.23 18.52
C VAL A 9 2.46 -1.11 19.73
N GLU A 10 1.46 -1.44 20.56
CA GLU A 10 1.61 -2.37 21.69
C GLU A 10 2.02 -3.77 21.21
N TYR A 11 1.38 -4.27 20.13
CA TYR A 11 1.74 -5.54 19.52
C TYR A 11 3.19 -5.54 19.00
N ILE A 12 3.59 -4.48 18.26
CA ILE A 12 4.97 -4.33 17.74
C ILE A 12 5.98 -4.30 18.89
N LYS A 13 5.72 -3.56 19.96
CA LYS A 13 6.60 -3.47 21.13
C LYS A 13 6.72 -4.80 21.88
N GLY A 14 5.67 -5.61 21.88
CA GLY A 14 5.63 -6.93 22.51
C GLY A 14 6.32 -8.03 21.72
N TYR A 15 6.62 -7.81 20.45
CA TYR A 15 7.18 -8.85 19.55
C TYR A 15 8.61 -9.27 19.94
N GLY A 16 9.40 -8.38 20.50
CA GLY A 16 10.70 -8.68 21.15
C GLY A 16 11.87 -8.93 20.20
N ASP A 17 11.65 -9.19 18.92
CA ASP A 17 12.66 -9.49 17.90
C ASP A 17 12.55 -8.56 16.69
N ARG A 18 13.31 -8.84 15.63
CA ARG A 18 13.21 -8.13 14.34
C ARG A 18 11.84 -8.41 13.72
N MET A 19 11.21 -7.37 13.20
CA MET A 19 9.84 -7.44 12.69
C MET A 19 9.69 -6.74 11.35
N ILE A 20 9.01 -7.40 10.41
CA ILE A 20 8.64 -6.85 9.10
C ILE A 20 7.13 -6.62 9.07
N ILE A 21 6.71 -5.37 8.84
CA ILE A 21 5.31 -4.98 8.84
C ILE A 21 4.93 -4.52 7.44
N GLY A 22 3.96 -5.19 6.83
CA GLY A 22 3.40 -4.83 5.54
C GLY A 22 2.10 -4.03 5.69
N ILE A 23 2.04 -2.82 5.11
CA ILE A 23 0.82 -2.00 5.07
C ILE A 23 0.39 -1.83 3.63
N SER A 24 -0.77 -2.38 3.26
CA SER A 24 -1.30 -2.29 1.90
C SER A 24 -2.72 -1.71 1.82
N GLY A 25 -3.17 -1.54 0.58
CA GLY A 25 -4.48 -1.01 0.22
C GLY A 25 -4.41 -0.08 -0.99
N HIS A 26 -5.54 0.27 -1.56
CA HIS A 26 -5.59 1.11 -2.76
C HIS A 26 -5.22 2.59 -2.50
N GLY A 27 -5.15 3.40 -3.57
CA GLY A 27 -4.85 4.83 -3.47
C GLY A 27 -5.89 5.57 -2.60
N ALA A 28 -5.44 6.53 -1.79
CA ALA A 28 -6.26 7.35 -0.89
C ALA A 28 -6.97 6.58 0.26
N SER A 29 -6.61 5.32 0.53
CA SER A 29 -7.16 4.55 1.66
C SER A 29 -6.65 4.98 3.04
N GLY A 30 -5.54 5.75 3.11
CA GLY A 30 -4.95 6.24 4.37
C GLY A 30 -3.73 5.46 4.87
N LYS A 31 -3.14 4.61 4.04
CA LYS A 31 -1.93 3.81 4.37
C LYS A 31 -0.78 4.65 4.90
N THR A 32 -0.40 5.68 4.15
CA THR A 32 0.72 6.57 4.52
C THR A 32 0.45 7.31 5.83
N THR A 33 -0.80 7.70 6.08
CA THR A 33 -1.20 8.30 7.36
C THR A 33 -1.05 7.31 8.51
N LEU A 34 -1.48 6.06 8.32
CA LEU A 34 -1.31 5.00 9.32
C LEU A 34 0.17 4.73 9.57
N ALA A 35 0.96 4.53 8.51
CA ALA A 35 2.40 4.31 8.61
C ALA A 35 3.11 5.43 9.40
N ASN A 36 2.83 6.68 9.05
CA ASN A 36 3.38 7.84 9.75
C ASN A 36 2.99 7.91 11.24
N ASN A 37 1.77 7.54 11.58
CA ASN A 37 1.32 7.51 12.97
C ASN A 37 2.00 6.39 13.77
N ILE A 38 2.16 5.20 13.18
CA ILE A 38 2.94 4.11 13.79
C ILE A 38 4.39 4.56 14.00
N MET A 39 5.01 5.15 12.99
CA MET A 39 6.39 5.65 13.07
C MET A 39 6.57 6.71 14.15
N LYS A 40 5.60 7.63 14.34
CA LYS A 40 5.63 8.65 15.39
C LYS A 40 5.54 8.07 16.79
N SER A 41 4.90 6.90 16.93
CA SER A 41 4.67 6.22 18.23
C SER A 41 5.79 5.22 18.57
N LEU A 42 6.68 4.95 17.62
CA LEU A 42 7.86 4.10 17.79
C LEU A 42 9.14 4.94 17.78
N GLU A 43 10.21 4.41 18.35
CA GLU A 43 11.53 5.05 18.31
C GLU A 43 12.08 5.07 16.88
N LYS A 44 12.29 6.26 16.33
CA LYS A 44 12.75 6.47 14.95
C LYS A 44 14.09 5.77 14.64
N ASP A 45 14.97 5.69 15.64
CA ASP A 45 16.30 5.10 15.47
C ASP A 45 16.25 3.59 15.26
N ASN A 46 15.13 2.96 15.59
CA ASN A 46 14.93 1.51 15.49
C ASN A 46 14.06 1.06 14.31
N LEU A 47 13.65 1.99 13.42
CA LEU A 47 12.71 1.72 12.35
C LEU A 47 13.25 2.14 10.98
N ASN A 48 13.08 1.27 9.99
CA ASN A 48 13.21 1.56 8.56
C ASN A 48 11.83 1.66 7.89
N LEU A 49 11.74 2.47 6.81
CA LEU A 49 10.55 2.55 5.97
C LEU A 49 10.91 2.34 4.51
N ILE A 50 10.30 1.34 3.88
CA ILE A 50 10.26 1.18 2.42
C ILE A 50 8.89 1.65 1.92
N ASN A 51 8.88 2.69 1.09
CA ASN A 51 7.71 3.06 0.29
C ASN A 51 7.72 2.26 -1.01
N THR A 52 6.61 1.64 -1.37
CA THR A 52 6.56 0.74 -2.52
C THR A 52 6.15 1.41 -3.84
N ASP A 53 5.93 2.71 -3.89
CA ASP A 53 5.60 3.41 -5.13
C ASP A 53 6.68 3.23 -6.22
N PRO A 54 8.01 3.21 -5.92
CA PRO A 54 9.05 2.92 -6.89
C PRO A 54 9.00 1.53 -7.53
N TYR A 55 8.30 0.58 -6.89
CA TYR A 55 8.12 -0.78 -7.40
C TYR A 55 6.86 -0.92 -8.28
N ILE A 56 6.18 0.18 -8.59
CA ILE A 56 5.03 0.20 -9.50
C ILE A 56 5.48 0.75 -10.86
N ILE A 57 5.20 0.02 -11.92
CA ILE A 57 5.42 0.51 -13.30
C ILE A 57 4.70 1.85 -13.46
N GLY A 58 5.42 2.87 -13.94
CA GLY A 58 4.91 4.23 -14.09
C GLY A 58 3.62 4.32 -14.90
N SER A 59 2.71 5.21 -14.52
CA SER A 59 1.42 5.38 -15.21
C SER A 59 1.57 5.76 -16.69
N HIS A 60 2.66 6.45 -17.05
CA HIS A 60 2.99 6.82 -18.43
C HIS A 60 3.30 5.60 -19.32
N LEU A 61 3.74 4.47 -18.74
CA LEU A 61 3.93 3.20 -19.43
C LEU A 61 2.67 2.34 -19.38
N ARG A 62 2.04 2.20 -18.21
CA ARG A 62 0.83 1.37 -18.04
C ARG A 62 -0.35 1.79 -18.92
N LYS A 63 -0.41 3.06 -19.34
CA LYS A 63 -1.47 3.55 -20.24
C LYS A 63 -1.51 2.84 -21.60
N TYR A 64 -0.40 2.26 -22.04
CA TYR A 64 -0.31 1.52 -23.31
C TYR A 64 -0.73 0.06 -23.18
N THR A 65 -0.76 -0.50 -21.98
CA THR A 65 -1.22 -1.86 -21.73
C THR A 65 -2.72 -1.82 -21.48
N LYS A 66 -3.49 -2.25 -22.47
CA LYS A 66 -4.95 -2.44 -22.32
C LYS A 66 -5.22 -3.87 -21.91
N ILE A 67 -6.05 -4.03 -20.90
CA ILE A 67 -6.49 -5.31 -20.38
C ILE A 67 -7.99 -5.46 -20.57
N GLN A 68 -8.44 -6.69 -20.74
CA GLN A 68 -9.86 -7.07 -20.79
C GLN A 68 -10.22 -7.83 -19.53
N TYR A 69 -11.38 -7.58 -19.00
CA TYR A 69 -11.90 -8.25 -17.81
C TYR A 69 -13.42 -8.19 -17.75
N ASP A 70 -14.01 -9.22 -17.16
CA ASP A 70 -15.46 -9.27 -16.95
C ASP A 70 -15.79 -8.80 -15.53
N TYR A 71 -16.81 -7.96 -15.43
CA TYR A 71 -17.30 -7.50 -14.15
C TYR A 71 -18.84 -7.41 -14.19
N ARG A 72 -19.50 -8.12 -13.28
CA ARG A 72 -20.98 -8.19 -13.18
C ARG A 72 -21.69 -8.55 -14.49
N GLY A 73 -21.07 -9.39 -15.30
CA GLY A 73 -21.62 -9.86 -16.57
C GLY A 73 -21.37 -8.93 -17.77
N GLU A 74 -20.63 -7.85 -17.57
CA GLU A 74 -20.21 -6.92 -18.62
C GLU A 74 -18.72 -7.09 -18.92
N ASN A 75 -18.35 -7.05 -20.21
CA ASN A 75 -16.96 -7.08 -20.64
C ASN A 75 -16.41 -5.66 -20.70
N HIS A 76 -15.30 -5.43 -20.00
CA HIS A 76 -14.59 -4.16 -19.94
C HIS A 76 -13.27 -4.24 -20.66
N GLN A 77 -12.87 -3.15 -21.29
CA GLN A 77 -11.52 -2.94 -21.81
C GLN A 77 -10.99 -1.58 -21.38
N TYR A 78 -9.95 -1.59 -20.57
CA TYR A 78 -9.34 -0.36 -20.08
C TYR A 78 -7.82 -0.49 -19.94
N LYS A 79 -7.12 0.64 -19.80
CA LYS A 79 -5.69 0.63 -19.49
C LYS A 79 -5.44 -0.03 -18.13
N MET A 80 -4.31 -0.69 -18.02
CA MET A 80 -3.85 -1.27 -16.76
C MET A 80 -3.66 -0.19 -15.68
N THR A 81 -4.32 -0.36 -14.54
CA THR A 81 -4.16 0.52 -13.37
C THR A 81 -3.15 -0.06 -12.38
N ALA A 82 -2.81 0.71 -11.34
CA ALA A 82 -1.97 0.18 -10.25
C ALA A 82 -2.68 -0.86 -9.36
N CYS A 83 -3.95 -1.17 -9.59
CA CYS A 83 -4.64 -2.25 -8.90
C CYS A 83 -4.41 -3.63 -9.54
N HIS A 84 -3.86 -3.67 -10.75
CA HIS A 84 -3.57 -4.91 -11.46
C HIS A 84 -2.23 -5.51 -11.03
N PRO A 85 -2.11 -6.83 -10.79
CA PRO A 85 -0.87 -7.45 -10.31
C PRO A 85 0.32 -7.22 -11.25
N ALA A 86 0.12 -7.29 -12.57
CA ALA A 86 1.19 -7.04 -13.54
C ALA A 86 1.71 -5.59 -13.57
N ALA A 87 1.13 -4.68 -12.77
CA ALA A 87 1.65 -3.33 -12.61
C ALA A 87 2.81 -3.24 -11.62
N HIS A 88 3.14 -4.34 -10.93
CA HIS A 88 4.07 -4.35 -9.82
C HIS A 88 5.33 -5.17 -10.11
N ASN A 89 6.48 -4.59 -9.80
CA ASN A 89 7.78 -5.25 -9.79
C ASN A 89 7.97 -5.88 -8.39
N THR A 90 7.34 -7.03 -8.15
CA THR A 90 7.35 -7.68 -6.82
C THR A 90 8.72 -8.23 -6.48
N TYR A 91 9.40 -8.88 -7.42
CA TYR A 91 10.70 -9.51 -7.19
C TYR A 91 11.77 -8.55 -6.62
N PRO A 92 11.97 -7.32 -7.12
CA PRO A 92 12.89 -6.37 -6.51
C PRO A 92 12.51 -5.99 -5.07
N LEU A 93 11.22 -5.87 -4.74
CA LEU A 93 10.78 -5.58 -3.39
C LEU A 93 11.02 -6.77 -2.44
N GLU A 94 10.72 -7.98 -2.89
CA GLU A 94 10.96 -9.22 -2.15
C GLU A 94 12.45 -9.42 -1.88
N ARG A 95 13.31 -9.16 -2.89
CA ARG A 95 14.77 -9.13 -2.73
C ARG A 95 15.20 -8.14 -1.65
N ASP A 96 14.71 -6.91 -1.68
CA ASP A 96 15.09 -5.87 -0.72
C ASP A 96 14.67 -6.24 0.71
N ILE A 97 13.50 -6.83 0.87
CA ILE A 97 13.02 -7.36 2.16
C ILE A 97 13.91 -8.51 2.63
N ALA A 98 14.25 -9.45 1.76
CA ALA A 98 15.11 -10.59 2.07
C ALA A 98 16.53 -10.13 2.49
N MET A 99 17.13 -9.18 1.76
CA MET A 99 18.42 -8.60 2.13
C MET A 99 18.40 -8.02 3.54
N TRP A 100 17.38 -7.24 3.88
CA TRP A 100 17.27 -6.71 5.24
C TRP A 100 17.09 -7.82 6.28
N LYS A 101 16.29 -8.85 5.98
CA LYS A 101 16.08 -10.02 6.85
C LYS A 101 17.40 -10.76 7.13
N GLU A 102 18.26 -10.86 6.14
CA GLU A 102 19.60 -11.47 6.24
C GLU A 102 20.65 -10.56 6.92
N GLY A 103 20.28 -9.37 7.34
CA GLY A 103 21.19 -8.47 8.02
C GLY A 103 22.07 -7.61 7.10
N LEU A 104 21.64 -7.40 5.85
CA LEU A 104 22.35 -6.59 4.86
C LEU A 104 21.77 -5.18 4.78
N ASP A 105 22.63 -4.18 4.76
CA ASP A 105 22.27 -2.81 4.41
C ASP A 105 21.94 -2.73 2.92
N LEU A 106 20.93 -1.95 2.56
CA LEU A 106 20.57 -1.73 1.15
C LEU A 106 20.07 -0.31 0.90
N TYR A 107 20.10 0.10 -0.36
CA TYR A 107 19.44 1.32 -0.81
C TYR A 107 18.15 0.98 -1.56
N THR A 108 17.07 1.70 -1.25
CA THR A 108 15.81 1.59 -2.00
C THR A 108 15.97 2.10 -3.43
N ILE A 109 15.08 1.67 -4.32
CA ILE A 109 15.04 2.17 -5.70
C ILE A 109 14.69 3.67 -5.67
N GLY A 110 15.55 4.49 -6.30
CA GLY A 110 15.26 5.89 -6.57
C GLY A 110 14.43 6.06 -7.84
N THR A 111 13.60 7.09 -7.86
CA THR A 111 12.82 7.53 -9.02
C THR A 111 12.92 9.06 -9.15
N PRO A 112 12.48 9.68 -10.27
CA PRO A 112 12.45 11.13 -10.37
C PRO A 112 11.63 11.83 -9.27
N TYR A 113 10.79 11.10 -8.53
CA TYR A 113 9.89 11.62 -7.50
C TYR A 113 10.20 11.12 -6.09
N THR A 114 11.12 10.16 -5.95
CA THR A 114 11.45 9.53 -4.67
C THR A 114 12.94 9.26 -4.62
N GLU A 115 13.64 9.87 -3.67
CA GLU A 115 15.07 9.63 -3.46
C GLU A 115 15.32 8.21 -2.94
N SER A 116 16.45 7.64 -3.35
CA SER A 116 16.99 6.41 -2.79
C SER A 116 17.34 6.62 -1.32
N LYS A 117 16.98 5.69 -0.45
CA LYS A 117 17.23 5.77 1.00
C LYS A 117 17.94 4.54 1.49
N LEU A 118 18.87 4.73 2.43
CA LEU A 118 19.51 3.64 3.14
C LEU A 118 18.51 2.95 4.08
N ILE A 119 18.39 1.65 3.93
CA ILE A 119 17.67 0.74 4.84
C ILE A 119 18.75 0.01 5.64
N ALA A 120 18.92 0.43 6.88
CA ALA A 120 19.99 -0.09 7.74
C ALA A 120 19.56 -1.40 8.41
N ALA A 121 20.34 -2.45 8.22
CA ALA A 121 20.05 -3.78 8.78
C ALA A 121 20.12 -3.83 10.31
N LYS A 122 20.86 -2.92 10.95
CA LYS A 122 20.95 -2.84 12.41
C LYS A 122 19.65 -2.45 13.10
N LYS A 123 18.67 -1.85 12.37
CA LYS A 123 17.36 -1.48 12.91
C LYS A 123 16.48 -2.71 13.02
N LYS A 124 15.64 -2.78 14.06
CA LYS A 124 14.83 -3.96 14.36
C LYS A 124 13.51 -4.03 13.61
N ILE A 125 12.97 -2.89 13.16
CA ILE A 125 11.66 -2.81 12.52
C ILE A 125 11.82 -2.37 11.07
N LEU A 126 11.25 -3.14 10.14
CA LEU A 126 11.08 -2.77 8.75
C LEU A 126 9.59 -2.57 8.45
N LEU A 127 9.19 -1.33 8.21
CA LEU A 127 7.85 -0.99 7.74
C LEU A 127 7.87 -0.88 6.22
N VAL A 128 7.05 -1.69 5.55
CA VAL A 128 6.89 -1.69 4.08
C VAL A 128 5.49 -1.18 3.76
N GLU A 129 5.38 -0.01 3.12
CA GLU A 129 4.09 0.64 2.87
C GLU A 129 3.86 0.85 1.38
N GLY A 130 2.70 0.42 0.89
CA GLY A 130 2.20 0.73 -0.45
C GLY A 130 1.38 -0.38 -1.09
N MET A 131 0.99 -0.14 -2.35
CA MET A 131 0.11 -1.07 -3.06
C MET A 131 0.78 -2.41 -3.37
N THR A 132 2.09 -2.39 -3.65
CA THR A 132 2.84 -3.59 -4.06
C THR A 132 2.85 -4.68 -2.98
N VAL A 133 2.76 -4.31 -1.70
CA VAL A 133 2.68 -5.27 -0.57
C VAL A 133 1.56 -6.30 -0.74
N ALA A 134 0.42 -5.94 -1.36
CA ALA A 134 -0.68 -6.87 -1.60
C ALA A 134 -0.38 -7.94 -2.66
N PHE A 135 0.70 -7.79 -3.42
CA PHE A 135 1.07 -8.65 -4.55
C PHE A 135 2.37 -9.42 -4.32
N THR A 136 3.08 -9.14 -3.22
CA THR A 136 4.26 -9.91 -2.78
C THR A 136 3.84 -11.16 -2.01
N ASP A 137 4.78 -12.04 -1.76
CA ASP A 137 4.58 -13.20 -0.90
C ASP A 137 4.17 -12.74 0.53
N PRO A 138 3.00 -13.14 1.03
CA PRO A 138 2.55 -12.75 2.37
C PRO A 138 3.44 -13.27 3.51
N ASP A 139 4.21 -14.33 3.30
CA ASP A 139 5.09 -14.93 4.31
C ASP A 139 6.37 -14.11 4.56
N LEU A 140 6.57 -13.04 3.79
CA LEU A 140 7.64 -12.07 4.04
C LEU A 140 7.39 -11.17 5.25
N TYR A 141 6.14 -11.09 5.72
CA TYR A 141 5.71 -10.12 6.73
C TYR A 141 5.24 -10.82 8.01
N ASP A 142 5.72 -10.33 9.15
CA ASP A 142 5.29 -10.79 10.48
C ASP A 142 3.93 -10.20 10.90
N LEU A 143 3.59 -9.02 10.36
CA LEU A 143 2.29 -8.38 10.53
C LEU A 143 1.84 -7.72 9.22
N LYS A 144 0.62 -8.04 8.79
CA LYS A 144 0.03 -7.54 7.53
C LYS A 144 -1.21 -6.73 7.82
N ILE A 145 -1.23 -5.46 7.37
CA ILE A 145 -2.34 -4.52 7.60
C ILE A 145 -2.88 -4.05 6.26
N TYR A 146 -4.16 -4.26 6.02
CA TYR A 146 -4.84 -3.80 4.81
C TYR A 146 -5.81 -2.67 5.11
N LEU A 147 -5.63 -1.54 4.40
CA LEU A 147 -6.56 -0.41 4.48
C LEU A 147 -7.30 -0.23 3.16
N TYR A 148 -8.61 -0.06 3.25
CA TYR A 148 -9.40 0.29 2.09
C TYR A 148 -10.49 1.31 2.43
N THR A 149 -11.11 1.87 1.41
CA THR A 149 -12.27 2.75 1.55
C THR A 149 -13.29 2.48 0.45
N ASP A 150 -14.50 2.98 0.62
CA ASP A 150 -15.53 2.97 -0.42
C ASP A 150 -15.17 3.89 -1.61
N GLY A 151 -15.86 3.70 -2.73
CA GLY A 151 -15.59 4.45 -3.95
C GLY A 151 -15.83 5.94 -3.82
N THR A 152 -16.86 6.36 -3.09
CA THR A 152 -17.20 7.78 -2.88
C THR A 152 -16.11 8.49 -2.08
N THR A 153 -15.69 7.86 -0.98
CA THR A 153 -14.58 8.38 -0.15
C THR A 153 -13.27 8.43 -0.94
N GLU A 154 -12.97 7.39 -1.75
CA GLU A 154 -11.78 7.37 -2.61
C GLU A 154 -11.80 8.54 -3.59
N LEU A 155 -12.92 8.73 -4.31
CA LEU A 155 -13.05 9.80 -5.28
C LEU A 155 -12.88 11.17 -4.63
N THR A 156 -13.55 11.41 -3.49
CA THR A 156 -13.45 12.67 -2.75
C THR A 156 -12.00 12.97 -2.35
N ARG A 157 -11.33 12.02 -1.69
CA ARG A 157 -9.94 12.20 -1.23
C ARG A 157 -8.96 12.39 -2.39
N ARG A 158 -9.17 11.66 -3.49
CA ARG A 158 -8.35 11.81 -4.69
C ARG A 158 -8.62 13.12 -5.43
N SER A 159 -9.86 13.59 -5.46
CA SER A 159 -10.19 14.89 -6.06
C SER A 159 -9.44 16.02 -5.36
N VAL A 160 -9.33 15.97 -4.04
CA VAL A 160 -8.54 16.95 -3.31
C VAL A 160 -7.04 16.79 -3.61
N ARG A 161 -6.47 15.61 -3.35
CA ARG A 161 -5.02 15.38 -3.46
C ARG A 161 -4.51 15.47 -4.90
N ASP A 162 -5.14 14.76 -5.84
CA ASP A 162 -4.59 14.62 -7.19
C ASP A 162 -4.80 15.89 -8.01
N VAL A 163 -5.82 16.71 -7.71
CA VAL A 163 -6.00 18.02 -8.35
C VAL A 163 -5.06 19.06 -7.75
N SER A 164 -5.02 19.20 -6.41
CA SER A 164 -4.23 20.25 -5.75
C SER A 164 -2.72 19.98 -5.78
N GLU A 165 -2.29 18.71 -5.60
CA GLU A 165 -0.87 18.37 -5.46
C GLU A 165 -0.24 17.89 -6.77
N ARG A 166 -1.03 17.31 -7.70
CA ARG A 166 -0.53 16.67 -8.92
C ARG A 166 -1.01 17.31 -10.21
N GLY A 167 -1.87 18.36 -10.12
CA GLY A 167 -2.41 19.06 -11.29
C GLY A 167 -3.28 18.19 -12.19
N THR A 168 -3.88 17.10 -11.66
CA THR A 168 -4.72 16.19 -12.45
C THR A 168 -6.04 16.89 -12.80
N ASP A 169 -6.48 16.78 -14.06
CA ASP A 169 -7.79 17.25 -14.49
C ASP A 169 -8.91 16.48 -13.77
N ILE A 170 -9.85 17.21 -13.16
CA ILE A 170 -10.94 16.65 -12.36
C ILE A 170 -11.91 15.79 -13.21
N ASN A 171 -12.14 16.17 -14.47
CA ASN A 171 -13.03 15.41 -15.36
C ASN A 171 -12.40 14.10 -15.77
N TYR A 172 -11.08 14.14 -16.05
CA TYR A 172 -10.31 12.91 -16.30
C TYR A 172 -10.33 11.98 -15.08
N LEU A 173 -10.14 12.53 -13.87
CA LEU A 173 -10.16 11.75 -12.62
C LEU A 173 -11.53 11.06 -12.43
N ARG A 174 -12.64 11.79 -12.61
CA ARG A 174 -14.00 11.24 -12.51
C ARG A 174 -14.27 10.14 -13.55
N LYS A 175 -13.94 10.39 -14.82
CA LYS A 175 -14.10 9.40 -15.90
C LYS A 175 -13.30 8.13 -15.69
N SER A 176 -12.10 8.24 -15.11
CA SER A 176 -11.22 7.10 -14.87
C SER A 176 -11.51 6.38 -13.56
N HIS A 177 -12.35 6.94 -12.69
CA HIS A 177 -12.58 6.43 -11.33
C HIS A 177 -13.27 5.07 -11.36
N GLU A 178 -14.34 4.94 -12.15
CA GLU A 178 -15.14 3.71 -12.23
C GLU A 178 -14.29 2.51 -12.65
N GLU A 179 -13.58 2.61 -13.76
CA GLU A 179 -12.70 1.54 -14.26
C GLU A 179 -11.55 1.19 -13.30
N ARG A 180 -11.03 2.20 -12.59
CA ARG A 180 -10.06 1.94 -11.53
C ARG A 180 -10.67 1.19 -10.36
N ARG A 181 -11.91 1.52 -10.01
CA ARG A 181 -12.64 0.86 -8.93
C ARG A 181 -12.97 -0.58 -9.28
N ILE A 182 -13.40 -0.85 -10.51
CA ILE A 182 -13.62 -2.21 -11.00
C ILE A 182 -12.33 -3.03 -10.93
N GLN A 183 -11.21 -2.51 -11.45
CA GLN A 183 -9.93 -3.21 -11.36
C GLN A 183 -9.48 -3.43 -9.90
N TYR A 184 -9.76 -2.49 -9.00
CA TYR A 184 -9.51 -2.68 -7.57
C TYR A 184 -10.34 -3.85 -7.01
N GLU A 185 -11.63 -3.90 -7.30
CA GLU A 185 -12.53 -4.94 -6.80
C GLU A 185 -12.17 -6.33 -7.32
N ILE A 186 -11.72 -6.42 -8.57
CA ILE A 186 -11.34 -7.71 -9.18
C ILE A 186 -9.96 -8.17 -8.69
N TYR A 187 -8.95 -7.31 -8.73
CA TYR A 187 -7.56 -7.74 -8.62
C TYR A 187 -6.92 -7.50 -7.25
N MET A 188 -7.29 -6.43 -6.56
CA MET A 188 -6.61 -6.04 -5.34
C MET A 188 -7.43 -6.27 -4.08
N HIS A 189 -8.73 -6.00 -4.11
CA HIS A 189 -9.61 -6.15 -2.94
C HIS A 189 -9.64 -7.58 -2.38
N PRO A 190 -9.67 -8.66 -3.20
CA PRO A 190 -9.61 -10.03 -2.70
C PRO A 190 -8.33 -10.34 -1.93
N LYS A 191 -7.23 -9.64 -2.19
CA LYS A 191 -5.95 -9.84 -1.50
C LYS A 191 -6.01 -9.51 -0.01
N ARG A 192 -7.01 -8.75 0.46
CA ARG A 192 -7.22 -8.48 1.88
C ARG A 192 -7.35 -9.74 2.74
N GLU A 193 -7.74 -10.86 2.12
CA GLU A 193 -7.89 -12.14 2.84
C GLU A 193 -6.55 -12.66 3.40
N ASN A 194 -5.42 -12.24 2.83
CA ASN A 194 -4.08 -12.59 3.29
C ASN A 194 -3.54 -11.67 4.40
N PHE A 195 -4.36 -10.73 4.92
CA PHE A 195 -3.92 -9.74 5.89
C PHE A 195 -4.49 -10.02 7.28
N ASP A 196 -3.67 -9.80 8.31
CA ASP A 196 -4.00 -10.07 9.71
C ASP A 196 -4.96 -9.03 10.29
N ILE A 197 -4.82 -7.78 9.82
CA ILE A 197 -5.66 -6.65 10.20
C ILE A 197 -6.27 -6.05 8.94
N VAL A 198 -7.59 -5.92 8.90
CA VAL A 198 -8.33 -5.29 7.79
C VAL A 198 -9.14 -4.12 8.33
N ILE A 199 -8.90 -2.93 7.78
CA ILE A 199 -9.53 -1.69 8.22
C ILE A 199 -10.23 -1.02 7.05
N LYS A 200 -11.53 -0.82 7.14
CA LYS A 200 -12.28 0.09 6.28
C LYS A 200 -12.18 1.51 6.87
N ASN A 201 -11.66 2.45 6.10
CA ASN A 201 -11.41 3.84 6.50
C ASN A 201 -12.17 4.81 5.59
N SER A 202 -13.44 5.06 5.86
CA SER A 202 -14.32 5.94 5.07
C SER A 202 -14.49 7.33 5.68
N ASN A 203 -15.23 8.20 5.01
CA ASN A 203 -15.59 9.51 5.55
C ASN A 203 -16.52 9.40 6.78
N GLU A 204 -17.24 8.30 6.92
CA GLU A 204 -18.09 8.01 8.09
C GLU A 204 -17.30 7.53 9.32
N GLY A 205 -15.99 7.33 9.13
CA GLY A 205 -15.09 6.83 10.16
C GLY A 205 -14.31 5.60 9.72
N TYR A 206 -13.82 4.84 10.69
CA TYR A 206 -13.10 3.59 10.44
C TYR A 206 -13.78 2.42 11.15
N MET A 207 -13.70 1.26 10.53
CA MET A 207 -14.20 -0.01 11.05
C MET A 207 -13.10 -1.06 10.91
N ILE A 208 -12.84 -1.79 11.99
CA ILE A 208 -11.95 -2.96 11.95
C ILE A 208 -12.82 -4.15 11.56
N GLU A 209 -12.55 -4.76 10.41
CA GLU A 209 -13.25 -5.95 9.92
C GLU A 209 -12.55 -7.24 10.35
N ARG A 210 -11.24 -7.18 10.51
CA ARG A 210 -10.40 -8.27 11.01
C ARG A 210 -9.31 -7.72 11.91
N SER A 211 -8.98 -8.46 12.97
CA SER A 211 -7.84 -8.18 13.84
C SER A 211 -7.29 -9.49 14.40
N CYS A 212 -5.99 -9.58 14.54
CA CYS A 212 -5.28 -10.69 15.18
C CYS A 212 -5.05 -10.48 16.68
N PHE A 213 -5.59 -9.37 17.26
CA PHE A 213 -5.49 -9.03 18.69
C PHE A 213 -6.74 -8.35 19.24
#